data_98abacf009b50feae1835aca9fd8a560
#
_entry.id   98abacf009b50feae1835aca9fd8a560
#
_cell.length_a   1.000
_cell.length_b   1.000
_cell.length_c   1.000
_cell.angle_alpha   90.00
_cell.angle_beta   90.00
_cell.angle_gamma   90.00
#
_symmetry.space_group_name_H-M   'P 1'
#
loop_
_entity.id
_entity.type
_entity.pdbx_description
1 polymer ?
#
loop_
_entity_poly.entity_id
_entity_poly.type
_entity_poly.pdbx_seq_one_letter_code
_entity_poly.pdbx_strand_id
1 'polypeptide(L)'
;INIFKKNNSILKKYQNFFRYILVDEYQDINPIQQKWITYLYGGSKNICCVGDDDQSIYSWRGADVSNLLNFEKIFFKTKIIRLEQNYRSTKNILKCASSSISKNKGRFGKELWSENEEGEKITVSGFWETKEESIYVTDKIENLKKNNIKLSEISILFRIAAHTRSFEERLINLGLPYK
;
A
#
# COMPACT_ATOMS: atom_id res chain seq x y z
N ILE A 1 -4.50 21.73 -14.34
CA ILE A 1 -4.20 21.28 -15.71
C ILE A 1 -4.67 22.30 -16.74
N ASN A 2 -5.93 22.76 -16.69
CA ASN A 2 -6.46 23.73 -17.66
C ASN A 2 -5.68 25.06 -17.67
N ILE A 3 -5.23 25.53 -16.50
CA ILE A 3 -4.38 26.72 -16.38
C ILE A 3 -3.05 26.48 -17.10
N PHE A 4 -2.40 25.35 -16.89
CA PHE A 4 -1.13 25.00 -17.55
C PHE A 4 -1.26 24.88 -19.07
N LYS A 5 -2.39 24.32 -19.54
CA LYS A 5 -2.66 24.24 -20.99
C LYS A 5 -2.84 25.61 -21.64
N LYS A 6 -3.52 26.56 -20.95
CA LYS A 6 -3.87 27.87 -21.50
C LYS A 6 -2.79 28.94 -21.25
N ASN A 7 -1.92 28.76 -20.25
CA ASN A 7 -0.97 29.77 -19.79
C ASN A 7 0.44 29.18 -19.67
N ASN A 8 1.18 29.26 -20.77
CA ASN A 8 2.56 28.72 -20.80
C ASN A 8 3.50 29.46 -19.84
N SER A 9 3.28 30.76 -19.59
CA SER A 9 4.08 31.53 -18.61
C SER A 9 3.91 30.99 -17.18
N ILE A 10 2.68 30.63 -16.81
CA ILE A 10 2.40 30.03 -15.50
C ILE A 10 3.04 28.65 -15.42
N LEU A 11 2.89 27.84 -16.46
CA LEU A 11 3.53 26.51 -16.51
C LEU A 11 5.05 26.61 -16.32
N LYS A 12 5.73 27.48 -17.08
CA LYS A 12 7.16 27.70 -16.97
C LYS A 12 7.59 28.18 -15.59
N LYS A 13 6.78 29.04 -14.93
CA LYS A 13 7.04 29.47 -13.56
C LYS A 13 7.14 28.26 -12.61
N TYR A 14 6.16 27.35 -12.66
CA TYR A 14 6.16 26.15 -11.81
C TYR A 14 7.25 25.16 -12.21
N GLN A 15 7.52 24.98 -13.49
CA GLN A 15 8.63 24.14 -13.98
C GLN A 15 10.00 24.63 -13.50
N ASN A 16 10.20 25.95 -13.42
CA ASN A 16 11.43 26.52 -12.90
C ASN A 16 11.51 26.47 -11.36
N PHE A 17 10.36 26.49 -10.70
CA PHE A 17 10.28 26.42 -9.25
C PHE A 17 10.61 25.01 -8.73
N PHE A 18 10.04 23.98 -9.35
CA PHE A 18 10.27 22.59 -8.97
C PHE A 18 11.49 22.01 -9.68
N ARG A 19 12.63 22.02 -8.99
CA ARG A 19 13.89 21.45 -9.51
C ARG A 19 13.93 19.93 -9.41
N TYR A 20 13.25 19.37 -8.42
CA TYR A 20 13.14 17.94 -8.15
C TYR A 20 11.68 17.61 -7.87
N ILE A 21 11.22 16.50 -8.42
CA ILE A 21 9.87 15.97 -8.20
C ILE A 21 10.04 14.59 -7.58
N LEU A 22 9.47 14.40 -6.39
CA LEU A 22 9.45 13.13 -5.68
C LEU A 22 7.99 12.70 -5.56
N VAL A 23 7.67 11.51 -5.98
CA VAL A 23 6.31 10.95 -5.90
C VAL A 23 6.39 9.62 -5.18
N ASP A 24 5.68 9.52 -4.08
CA ASP A 24 5.51 8.27 -3.34
C ASP A 24 4.18 7.59 -3.70
N GLU A 25 4.08 6.29 -3.46
CA GLU A 25 2.90 5.47 -3.77
C GLU A 25 2.39 5.67 -5.21
N TYR A 26 3.33 5.66 -6.16
CA TYR A 26 3.04 6.03 -7.55
C TYR A 26 2.01 5.11 -8.23
N GLN A 27 1.77 3.90 -7.74
CA GLN A 27 0.72 2.99 -8.21
C GLN A 27 -0.69 3.51 -7.93
N ASP A 28 -0.84 4.45 -6.97
CA ASP A 28 -2.15 4.94 -6.53
C ASP A 28 -2.58 6.25 -7.21
N ILE A 29 -1.76 6.77 -8.11
CA ILE A 29 -2.09 8.00 -8.84
C ILE A 29 -3.13 7.77 -9.93
N ASN A 30 -4.02 8.73 -10.10
CA ASN A 30 -5.00 8.74 -11.18
C ASN A 30 -4.45 9.43 -12.44
N PRO A 31 -5.12 9.28 -13.61
CA PRO A 31 -4.67 9.88 -14.88
C PRO A 31 -4.54 11.40 -14.84
N ILE A 32 -5.32 12.09 -14.00
CA ILE A 32 -5.23 13.55 -13.87
C ILE A 32 -3.97 13.95 -13.11
N GLN A 33 -3.66 13.24 -12.02
CA GLN A 33 -2.42 13.42 -11.26
C GLN A 33 -1.20 13.10 -12.12
N GLN A 34 -1.26 12.00 -12.88
CA GLN A 34 -0.21 11.64 -13.83
C GLN A 34 0.04 12.78 -14.84
N LYS A 35 -1.00 13.31 -15.41
CA LYS A 35 -0.90 14.42 -16.37
C LYS A 35 -0.32 15.69 -15.73
N TRP A 36 -0.68 15.97 -14.49
CA TRP A 36 -0.13 17.11 -13.75
C TRP A 36 1.37 16.94 -13.50
N ILE A 37 1.81 15.78 -13.07
CA ILE A 37 3.22 15.42 -12.87
C ILE A 37 3.98 15.59 -14.20
N THR A 38 3.43 15.11 -15.31
CA THR A 38 4.06 15.21 -16.63
C THR A 38 4.26 16.67 -17.06
N TYR A 39 3.32 17.57 -16.77
CA TYR A 39 3.51 19.00 -17.03
C TYR A 39 4.67 19.58 -16.23
N LEU A 40 4.77 19.25 -14.97
CA LEU A 40 5.85 19.74 -14.11
C LEU A 40 7.22 19.17 -14.51
N TYR A 41 7.27 17.87 -14.84
CA TYR A 41 8.48 17.18 -15.29
C TYR A 41 9.12 17.84 -16.52
N GLY A 42 8.33 18.45 -17.39
CA GLY A 42 8.80 19.13 -18.60
C GLY A 42 9.86 20.22 -18.37
N GLY A 43 10.02 20.69 -17.13
CA GLY A 43 11.04 21.69 -16.75
C GLY A 43 12.41 21.05 -16.46
N SER A 44 12.61 20.64 -15.22
CA SER A 44 13.92 20.13 -14.73
C SER A 44 14.28 18.74 -15.22
N LYS A 45 13.30 17.95 -15.60
CA LYS A 45 13.42 16.52 -15.95
C LYS A 45 14.00 15.64 -14.82
N ASN A 46 13.97 16.14 -13.58
CA ASN A 46 14.41 15.42 -12.39
C ASN A 46 13.20 14.88 -11.66
N ILE A 47 12.91 13.61 -11.83
CA ILE A 47 11.82 12.92 -11.16
C ILE A 47 12.30 11.62 -10.54
N CYS A 48 11.84 11.35 -9.32
CA CYS A 48 11.98 10.07 -8.66
C CYS A 48 10.59 9.63 -8.20
N CYS A 49 10.15 8.48 -8.66
CA CYS A 49 8.88 7.88 -8.24
C CYS A 49 9.17 6.58 -7.50
N VAL A 50 8.51 6.41 -6.38
CA VAL A 50 8.53 5.16 -5.60
C VAL A 50 7.13 4.57 -5.65
N GLY A 51 7.04 3.27 -5.86
CA GLY A 51 5.77 2.58 -5.94
C GLY A 51 5.93 1.07 -5.99
N ASP A 52 4.83 0.39 -5.76
CA ASP A 52 4.73 -1.05 -5.74
C ASP A 52 3.44 -1.49 -6.45
N ASP A 53 3.59 -2.04 -7.64
CA ASP A 53 2.46 -2.52 -8.45
C ASP A 53 1.63 -3.60 -7.73
N ASP A 54 2.25 -4.39 -6.87
CA ASP A 54 1.58 -5.41 -6.07
C ASP A 54 0.70 -4.83 -4.94
N GLN A 55 0.88 -3.56 -4.60
CA GLN A 55 0.08 -2.84 -3.61
C GLN A 55 -0.99 -1.92 -4.22
N SER A 56 -1.23 -1.99 -5.53
CA SER A 56 -2.26 -1.19 -6.20
C SER A 56 -3.67 -1.68 -5.85
N ILE A 57 -4.29 -1.06 -4.86
CA ILE A 57 -5.63 -1.42 -4.35
C ILE A 57 -6.68 -0.31 -4.52
N TYR A 58 -6.33 0.82 -5.15
CA TYR A 58 -7.19 1.99 -5.29
C TYR A 58 -7.75 2.22 -6.71
N SER A 59 -7.82 1.19 -7.55
CA SER A 59 -8.44 1.29 -8.88
C SER A 59 -9.89 1.79 -8.83
N TRP A 60 -10.65 1.43 -7.80
CA TRP A 60 -12.01 1.91 -7.56
C TRP A 60 -12.09 3.41 -7.25
N ARG A 61 -10.97 4.05 -6.87
CA ARG A 61 -10.82 5.51 -6.71
C ARG A 61 -10.27 6.19 -7.97
N GLY A 62 -10.06 5.42 -9.04
CA GLY A 62 -9.51 5.91 -10.30
C GLY A 62 -7.99 5.87 -10.38
N ALA A 63 -7.30 5.18 -9.45
CA ALA A 63 -5.87 4.90 -9.60
C ALA A 63 -5.65 4.00 -10.83
N ASP A 64 -4.55 4.24 -11.51
CA ASP A 64 -4.18 3.52 -12.72
C ASP A 64 -2.73 3.01 -12.62
N VAL A 65 -2.60 1.75 -12.26
CA VAL A 65 -1.29 1.08 -12.13
C VAL A 65 -0.50 1.05 -13.43
N SER A 66 -1.17 1.23 -14.57
CA SER A 66 -0.50 1.28 -15.88
C SER A 66 0.50 2.44 -15.98
N ASN A 67 0.31 3.51 -15.20
CA ASN A 67 1.26 4.61 -15.10
C ASN A 67 2.62 4.13 -14.58
N LEU A 68 2.62 3.26 -13.56
CA LEU A 68 3.83 2.65 -13.01
C LEU A 68 4.43 1.65 -14.00
N LEU A 69 3.62 0.74 -14.54
CA LEU A 69 4.06 -0.29 -15.48
C LEU A 69 4.63 0.28 -16.79
N ASN A 70 4.18 1.45 -17.21
CA ASN A 70 4.68 2.15 -18.40
C ASN A 70 5.63 3.31 -18.08
N PHE A 71 6.21 3.36 -16.89
CA PHE A 71 7.01 4.49 -16.43
C PHE A 71 8.13 4.89 -17.41
N GLU A 72 8.86 3.93 -17.95
CA GLU A 72 9.96 4.16 -18.92
C GLU A 72 9.47 4.74 -20.26
N LYS A 73 8.19 4.49 -20.62
CA LYS A 73 7.58 5.08 -21.82
C LYS A 73 7.14 6.53 -21.60
N ILE A 74 6.84 6.88 -20.35
CA ILE A 74 6.34 8.21 -19.96
C ILE A 74 7.51 9.16 -19.72
N PHE A 75 8.56 8.68 -19.06
CA PHE A 75 9.71 9.47 -18.66
C PHE A 75 10.98 9.00 -19.35
N PHE A 76 11.67 9.92 -20.01
CA PHE A 76 12.83 9.60 -20.83
C PHE A 76 14.09 9.34 -20.00
N LYS A 77 14.90 8.35 -20.39
CA LYS A 77 16.16 7.96 -19.73
C LYS A 77 15.98 7.57 -18.26
N THR A 78 14.97 6.79 -17.98
CA THR A 78 14.68 6.31 -16.64
C THR A 78 15.63 5.22 -16.21
N LYS A 79 15.98 5.20 -14.92
CA LYS A 79 16.65 4.08 -14.25
C LYS A 79 15.67 3.44 -13.28
N ILE A 80 15.37 2.17 -13.47
CA ILE A 80 14.56 1.39 -12.53
C ILE A 80 15.48 0.69 -11.53
N ILE A 81 15.19 0.85 -10.25
CA ILE A 81 15.86 0.18 -9.14
C ILE A 81 14.80 -0.64 -8.41
N ARG A 82 15.02 -1.95 -8.26
CA ARG A 82 14.13 -2.84 -7.53
C ARG A 82 14.66 -3.04 -6.13
N LEU A 83 13.80 -2.82 -5.14
CA LEU A 83 14.09 -3.07 -3.73
C LEU A 83 13.36 -4.35 -3.33
N GLU A 84 14.07 -5.46 -3.25
CA GLU A 84 13.49 -6.79 -3.03
C GLU A 84 13.71 -7.30 -1.60
N GLN A 85 14.64 -6.71 -0.85
CA GLN A 85 14.84 -7.05 0.55
C GLN A 85 13.75 -6.41 1.43
N ASN A 86 13.07 -7.25 2.19
CA ASN A 86 12.05 -6.84 3.16
C ASN A 86 12.61 -6.93 4.58
N TYR A 87 12.52 -5.84 5.31
CA TYR A 87 13.00 -5.72 6.70
C TYR A 87 11.87 -5.75 7.73
N ARG A 88 10.61 -5.74 7.28
CA ARG A 88 9.42 -5.63 8.13
C ARG A 88 8.89 -6.97 8.59
N SER A 89 8.80 -7.93 7.66
CA SER A 89 8.02 -9.15 7.85
C SER A 89 8.91 -10.39 8.01
N THR A 90 8.39 -11.39 8.71
CA THR A 90 9.00 -12.71 8.78
C THR A 90 8.88 -13.44 7.46
N LYS A 91 9.70 -14.48 7.25
CA LYS A 91 9.73 -15.26 6.01
C LYS A 91 8.39 -15.92 5.68
N ASN A 92 7.68 -16.43 6.70
CA ASN A 92 6.37 -17.06 6.51
C ASN A 92 5.30 -16.07 6.00
N ILE A 93 5.32 -14.82 6.47
CA ILE A 93 4.42 -13.76 5.97
C ILE A 93 4.74 -13.47 4.51
N LEU A 94 6.02 -13.27 4.17
CA LEU A 94 6.43 -12.98 2.80
C LEU A 94 6.10 -14.13 1.83
N LYS A 95 6.30 -15.37 2.24
CA LYS A 95 5.99 -16.56 1.47
C LYS A 95 4.51 -16.66 1.13
N CYS A 96 3.65 -16.37 2.13
CA CYS A 96 2.20 -16.34 1.93
C CYS A 96 1.79 -15.20 0.99
N ALA A 97 2.29 -13.99 1.21
CA ALA A 97 2.00 -12.82 0.39
C ALA A 97 2.45 -13.04 -1.07
N SER A 98 3.69 -13.49 -1.27
CA SER A 98 4.24 -13.78 -2.60
C SER A 98 3.45 -14.87 -3.33
N SER A 99 3.05 -15.93 -2.64
CA SER A 99 2.20 -16.98 -3.22
C SER A 99 0.82 -16.47 -3.64
N SER A 100 0.24 -15.57 -2.86
CA SER A 100 -1.05 -14.95 -3.19
C SER A 100 -0.95 -14.05 -4.43
N ILE A 101 0.03 -13.13 -4.42
CA ILE A 101 0.16 -12.13 -5.47
C ILE A 101 0.69 -12.70 -6.79
N SER A 102 1.42 -13.82 -6.76
CA SER A 102 1.96 -14.46 -7.96
C SER A 102 0.90 -14.89 -8.98
N LYS A 103 -0.35 -15.04 -8.54
CA LYS A 103 -1.50 -15.36 -9.40
C LYS A 103 -1.98 -14.18 -10.24
N ASN A 104 -1.60 -12.95 -9.88
CA ASN A 104 -1.96 -11.75 -10.62
C ASN A 104 -1.12 -11.65 -11.91
N LYS A 105 -1.79 -11.34 -13.02
CA LYS A 105 -1.15 -11.11 -14.31
C LYS A 105 -0.83 -9.62 -14.50
N GLY A 106 0.17 -9.32 -15.35
CA GLY A 106 0.49 -7.93 -15.72
C GLY A 106 1.23 -7.14 -14.64
N ARG A 107 2.03 -7.81 -13.82
CA ARG A 107 2.90 -7.21 -12.79
C ARG A 107 4.36 -7.19 -13.27
N PHE A 108 5.18 -6.31 -12.69
CA PHE A 108 6.64 -6.29 -12.95
C PHE A 108 7.34 -7.57 -12.51
N GLY A 109 6.75 -8.31 -11.57
CA GLY A 109 7.38 -9.49 -10.96
C GLY A 109 8.61 -9.12 -10.13
N LYS A 110 8.53 -9.32 -8.83
CA LYS A 110 9.63 -9.20 -7.88
C LYS A 110 9.56 -10.37 -6.92
N GLU A 111 10.71 -10.77 -6.41
CA GLU A 111 10.82 -11.80 -5.39
C GLU A 111 11.27 -11.15 -4.08
N LEU A 112 10.32 -10.93 -3.18
CA LEU A 112 10.64 -10.40 -1.87
C LEU A 112 11.33 -11.48 -1.03
N TRP A 113 12.44 -11.10 -0.41
CA TRP A 113 13.19 -11.95 0.51
C TRP A 113 13.49 -11.20 1.82
N SER A 114 13.77 -11.92 2.89
CA SER A 114 14.10 -11.34 4.20
C SER A 114 15.16 -12.17 4.90
N GLU A 115 16.02 -11.49 5.66
CA GLU A 115 16.95 -12.10 6.62
C GLU A 115 16.29 -12.36 7.98
N ASN A 116 15.07 -11.86 8.20
CA ASN A 116 14.34 -12.09 9.42
C ASN A 116 14.10 -13.61 9.65
N GLU A 117 13.72 -13.93 10.87
CA GLU A 117 13.34 -15.30 11.24
C GLU A 117 12.15 -15.83 10.43
N GLU A 118 11.93 -17.14 10.49
CA GLU A 118 10.78 -17.79 9.84
C GLU A 118 9.45 -17.21 10.35
N GLY A 119 9.35 -16.96 11.66
CA GLY A 119 8.14 -16.50 12.32
C GLY A 119 7.05 -17.58 12.41
N GLU A 120 5.92 -17.22 12.95
CA GLU A 120 4.76 -18.11 13.05
C GLU A 120 4.12 -18.37 11.68
N LYS A 121 3.48 -19.53 11.55
CA LYS A 121 2.71 -19.85 10.34
C LYS A 121 1.41 -19.05 10.30
N ILE A 122 0.98 -18.70 9.10
CA ILE A 122 -0.31 -18.05 8.88
C ILE A 122 -1.44 -19.04 9.24
N THR A 123 -2.35 -18.59 10.07
CA THR A 123 -3.55 -19.36 10.44
C THR A 123 -4.75 -18.82 9.65
N VAL A 124 -5.51 -19.72 9.07
CA VAL A 124 -6.79 -19.39 8.40
C VAL A 124 -7.91 -20.11 9.19
N SER A 125 -8.88 -19.34 9.65
CA SER A 125 -10.03 -19.84 10.40
C SER A 125 -11.33 -19.38 9.74
N GLY A 126 -12.34 -20.24 9.71
CA GLY A 126 -13.66 -19.92 9.19
C GLY A 126 -14.70 -19.98 10.32
N PHE A 127 -15.70 -19.09 10.27
CA PHE A 127 -16.78 -19.01 11.24
C PHE A 127 -18.12 -18.89 10.52
N TRP A 128 -19.17 -19.39 11.13
CA TRP A 128 -20.52 -19.27 10.60
C TRP A 128 -21.18 -17.95 10.96
N GLU A 129 -20.82 -17.39 12.11
CA GLU A 129 -21.37 -16.13 12.61
C GLU A 129 -20.26 -15.13 12.92
N THR A 130 -20.49 -13.86 12.60
CA THR A 130 -19.55 -12.76 12.91
C THR A 130 -19.30 -12.63 14.43
N LYS A 131 -20.27 -13.05 15.24
CA LYS A 131 -20.12 -13.04 16.70
C LYS A 131 -19.06 -14.05 17.16
N GLU A 132 -19.06 -15.26 16.61
CA GLU A 132 -18.04 -16.28 16.90
C GLU A 132 -16.66 -15.82 16.46
N GLU A 133 -16.57 -15.22 15.26
CA GLU A 133 -15.34 -14.62 14.75
C GLU A 133 -14.80 -13.56 15.70
N SER A 134 -15.67 -12.63 16.16
CA SER A 134 -15.25 -11.55 17.06
C SER A 134 -14.77 -12.09 18.42
N ILE A 135 -15.40 -13.12 18.96
CA ILE A 135 -14.97 -13.80 20.20
C ILE A 135 -13.58 -14.41 19.99
N TYR A 136 -13.41 -15.21 18.95
CA TYR A 136 -12.13 -15.86 18.66
C TYR A 136 -10.97 -14.87 18.52
N VAL A 137 -11.18 -13.77 17.78
CA VAL A 137 -10.15 -12.76 17.57
C VAL A 137 -9.83 -12.02 18.86
N THR A 138 -10.84 -11.63 19.64
CA THR A 138 -10.62 -10.92 20.90
C THR A 138 -9.94 -11.80 21.96
N ASP A 139 -10.27 -13.08 22.02
CA ASP A 139 -9.58 -14.05 22.89
C ASP A 139 -8.10 -14.18 22.51
N LYS A 140 -7.79 -14.16 21.21
CA LYS A 140 -6.38 -14.10 20.72
C LYS A 140 -5.68 -12.81 21.18
N ILE A 141 -6.35 -11.66 21.09
CA ILE A 141 -5.81 -10.38 21.56
C ILE A 141 -5.51 -10.41 23.06
N GLU A 142 -6.44 -10.95 23.88
CA GLU A 142 -6.21 -11.11 25.31
C GLU A 142 -4.99 -12.01 25.61
N ASN A 143 -4.83 -13.11 24.87
CA ASN A 143 -3.71 -13.99 25.01
C ASN A 143 -2.38 -13.30 24.61
N LEU A 144 -2.36 -12.53 23.53
CA LEU A 144 -1.19 -11.74 23.12
C LEU A 144 -0.84 -10.70 24.18
N LYS A 145 -1.84 -10.03 24.75
CA LYS A 145 -1.65 -9.07 25.86
C LYS A 145 -1.06 -9.75 27.10
N LYS A 146 -1.51 -10.95 27.48
CA LYS A 146 -0.94 -11.77 28.57
C LYS A 146 0.54 -12.11 28.30
N ASN A 147 0.92 -12.26 27.04
CA ASN A 147 2.31 -12.50 26.61
C ASN A 147 3.10 -11.20 26.40
N ASN A 148 2.68 -10.07 27.00
CA ASN A 148 3.33 -8.77 26.97
C ASN A 148 3.38 -8.09 25.59
N ILE A 149 2.57 -8.51 24.63
CA ILE A 149 2.38 -7.77 23.37
C ILE A 149 1.49 -6.55 23.65
N LYS A 150 1.95 -5.37 23.26
CA LYS A 150 1.18 -4.14 23.46
C LYS A 150 0.00 -4.09 22.48
N LEU A 151 -1.16 -3.58 22.94
CA LEU A 151 -2.32 -3.42 22.06
C LEU A 151 -2.04 -2.51 20.86
N SER A 152 -1.13 -1.55 20.99
CA SER A 152 -0.69 -0.70 19.87
C SER A 152 0.12 -1.43 18.78
N GLU A 153 0.51 -2.67 19.02
CA GLU A 153 1.23 -3.53 18.08
C GLU A 153 0.29 -4.54 17.38
N ILE A 154 -1.01 -4.47 17.69
CA ILE A 154 -2.03 -5.36 17.15
C ILE A 154 -2.96 -4.55 16.25
N SER A 155 -3.24 -5.06 15.06
CA SER A 155 -4.22 -4.50 14.12
C SER A 155 -5.22 -5.54 13.65
N ILE A 156 -6.49 -5.15 13.56
CA ILE A 156 -7.53 -5.94 12.89
C ILE A 156 -7.90 -5.23 11.59
N LEU A 157 -7.77 -5.92 10.47
CA LEU A 157 -8.07 -5.36 9.16
C LEU A 157 -9.43 -5.86 8.66
N PHE A 158 -10.30 -4.95 8.27
CA PHE A 158 -11.62 -5.25 7.73
C PHE A 158 -11.74 -4.87 6.27
N ARG A 159 -12.49 -5.65 5.50
CA ARG A 159 -12.76 -5.34 4.09
C ARG A 159 -13.69 -4.13 3.94
N ILE A 160 -14.68 -3.99 4.84
CA ILE A 160 -15.62 -2.87 4.89
C ILE A 160 -15.94 -2.52 6.35
N ALA A 161 -16.26 -1.24 6.60
CA ALA A 161 -16.57 -0.74 7.96
C ALA A 161 -17.76 -1.44 8.62
N ALA A 162 -18.73 -1.94 7.86
CA ALA A 162 -19.89 -2.65 8.44
C ALA A 162 -19.51 -3.90 9.25
N HIS A 163 -18.33 -4.48 8.99
CA HIS A 163 -17.85 -5.66 9.72
C HIS A 163 -17.21 -5.33 11.07
N THR A 164 -16.95 -4.06 11.40
CA THR A 164 -16.28 -3.69 12.66
C THR A 164 -17.20 -3.84 13.89
N ARG A 165 -18.51 -3.69 13.71
CA ARG A 165 -19.46 -3.54 14.81
C ARG A 165 -19.38 -4.65 15.87
N SER A 166 -19.39 -5.90 15.48
CA SER A 166 -19.33 -7.03 16.41
C SER A 166 -18.03 -7.07 17.22
N PHE A 167 -16.92 -6.63 16.58
CA PHE A 167 -15.61 -6.53 17.23
C PHE A 167 -15.57 -5.36 18.21
N GLU A 168 -16.10 -4.20 17.84
CA GLU A 168 -16.20 -3.01 18.70
C GLU A 168 -17.01 -3.31 19.95
N GLU A 169 -18.21 -3.89 19.78
CA GLU A 169 -19.08 -4.31 20.90
C GLU A 169 -18.35 -5.27 21.85
N ARG A 170 -17.60 -6.24 21.31
CA ARG A 170 -16.85 -7.20 22.10
C ARG A 170 -15.66 -6.56 22.82
N LEU A 171 -14.90 -5.70 22.15
CA LEU A 171 -13.76 -5.00 22.74
C LEU A 171 -14.21 -4.08 23.89
N ILE A 172 -15.33 -3.36 23.71
CA ILE A 172 -15.94 -2.54 24.77
C ILE A 172 -16.32 -3.40 25.99
N ASN A 173 -17.01 -4.54 25.76
CA ASN A 173 -17.40 -5.45 26.84
C ASN A 173 -16.22 -6.03 27.62
N LEU A 174 -15.07 -6.20 26.97
CA LEU A 174 -13.82 -6.65 27.58
C LEU A 174 -12.99 -5.52 28.20
N GLY A 175 -13.40 -4.27 28.04
CA GLY A 175 -12.61 -3.11 28.46
C GLY A 175 -11.27 -2.98 27.75
N LEU A 176 -11.18 -3.47 26.51
CA LEU A 176 -9.99 -3.36 25.68
C LEU A 176 -10.06 -2.06 24.85
N PRO A 177 -9.13 -1.11 25.06
CA PRO A 177 -9.12 0.11 24.26
C PRO A 177 -8.73 -0.17 22.82
N TYR A 178 -9.41 0.50 21.87
CA TYR A 178 -9.14 0.43 20.43
C TYR A 178 -9.26 1.81 19.80
N LYS A 179 -8.74 1.95 18.58
CA LYS A 179 -8.77 3.19 17.80
C LYS A 179 -9.21 2.91 16.36
#